data_ddd11b1f568b0d992f4fee4370182133
#
_entry.id   ddd11b1f568b0d992f4fee4370182133
#
_cell.length_a   1.000
_cell.length_b   1.000
_cell.length_c   1.000
_cell.angle_alpha   90.00
_cell.angle_beta   90.00
_cell.angle_gamma   90.00
#
_symmetry.space_group_name_H-M   'P 1'
#
loop_
_entity.id
_entity.type
_entity.pdbx_description
1 polymer ?
#
loop_
_entity_poly.entity_id
_entity_poly.type
_entity_poly.pdbx_seq_one_letter_code
_entity_poly.pdbx_strand_id
1 'polypeptide(L)'
;GSRGLGDVYKRQVAGSLKKMGYRELSLGKVLYVFRRHYEAFLRGEAEFPHEMGFLLGYPVEDVEGFIRNGGQNCLYTGDWKVYDNLTEKLTLFGKFEAARESLLGMISGGMGIIDIMKNQLAHY
;
A
#
# COMPACT_ATOMS: atom_id res chain seq x y z
N GLY A 1 3.10 20.82 -3.32
CA GLY A 1 4.18 20.09 -2.72
C GLY A 1 3.76 18.72 -2.22
N SER A 2 4.68 18.00 -1.63
CA SER A 2 4.41 16.64 -1.12
C SER A 2 3.29 16.61 -0.09
N ARG A 3 3.14 17.68 0.69
CA ARG A 3 2.09 17.83 1.70
C ARG A 3 0.70 17.81 1.08
N GLY A 4 0.51 18.50 -0.05
CA GLY A 4 -0.76 18.51 -0.77
C GLY A 4 -1.11 17.15 -1.36
N LEU A 5 -0.11 16.43 -1.88
CA LEU A 5 -0.31 15.08 -2.42
C LEU A 5 -0.71 14.09 -1.32
N GLY A 6 -0.10 14.18 -0.14
CA GLY A 6 -0.47 13.36 0.99
C GLY A 6 -1.91 13.59 1.45
N ASP A 7 -2.35 14.85 1.45
CA ASP A 7 -3.72 15.19 1.82
C ASP A 7 -4.74 14.69 0.79
N VAL A 8 -4.41 14.77 -0.51
CA VAL A 8 -5.26 14.23 -1.58
C VAL A 8 -5.40 12.72 -1.43
N TYR A 9 -4.29 12.02 -1.22
CA TYR A 9 -4.29 10.56 -1.02
C TYR A 9 -5.16 10.17 0.19
N LYS A 10 -4.98 10.84 1.32
CA LYS A 10 -5.77 10.57 2.53
C LYS A 10 -7.27 10.75 2.30
N ARG A 11 -7.66 11.78 1.56
CA ARG A 11 -9.08 12.03 1.25
C ARG A 11 -9.64 10.95 0.33
N GLN A 12 -8.87 10.52 -0.66
CA GLN A 12 -9.29 9.45 -1.57
C GLN A 12 -9.47 8.13 -0.83
N VAL A 13 -8.50 7.78 0.01
CA VAL A 13 -8.57 6.57 0.83
C VAL A 13 -9.76 6.64 1.80
N ALA A 14 -9.96 7.79 2.45
CA ALA A 14 -11.09 7.98 3.36
C ALA A 14 -12.42 7.78 2.65
N GLY A 15 -12.57 8.31 1.43
CA GLY A 15 -13.77 8.11 0.63
C GLY A 15 -14.02 6.65 0.29
N SER A 16 -12.98 5.94 -0.11
CA SER A 16 -13.08 4.51 -0.43
C SER A 16 -13.41 3.67 0.78
N LEU A 17 -12.77 3.94 1.92
CA LEU A 17 -13.03 3.20 3.17
C LEU A 17 -14.46 3.43 3.65
N LYS A 18 -14.99 4.66 3.54
CA LYS A 18 -16.37 4.94 3.91
C LYS A 18 -17.36 4.13 3.07
N LYS A 19 -17.10 3.97 1.79
CA LYS A 19 -17.91 3.13 0.90
C LYS A 19 -17.88 1.65 1.31
N MET A 20 -16.79 1.23 1.96
CA MET A 20 -16.62 -0.14 2.45
C MET A 20 -17.20 -0.35 3.85
N GLY A 21 -17.83 0.66 4.44
CA GLY A 21 -18.48 0.55 5.73
C GLY A 21 -17.66 1.07 6.91
N TYR A 22 -16.54 1.73 6.66
CA TYR A 22 -15.73 2.34 7.72
C TYR A 22 -16.34 3.69 8.11
N ARG A 23 -16.95 3.78 9.27
CA ARG A 23 -17.64 5.00 9.73
C ARG A 23 -16.70 6.02 10.35
N GLU A 24 -15.79 5.57 11.20
CA GLU A 24 -14.79 6.41 11.85
C GLU A 24 -13.42 6.04 11.32
N LEU A 25 -12.65 7.07 10.94
CA LEU A 25 -11.36 6.88 10.26
C LEU A 25 -10.16 7.20 11.14
N SER A 26 -10.31 7.18 12.45
CA SER A 26 -9.15 7.17 13.35
C SER A 26 -8.40 5.85 13.17
N LEU A 27 -7.08 5.86 13.36
CA LEU A 27 -6.25 4.67 13.15
C LEU A 27 -6.76 3.47 13.96
N GLY A 28 -7.09 3.69 15.23
CA GLY A 28 -7.59 2.61 16.09
C GLY A 28 -8.88 1.99 15.58
N LYS A 29 -9.82 2.82 15.12
CA LYS A 29 -11.11 2.33 14.60
C LYS A 29 -10.95 1.61 13.27
N VAL A 30 -10.12 2.12 12.37
CA VAL A 30 -9.84 1.47 11.09
C VAL A 30 -9.21 0.09 11.32
N LEU A 31 -8.21 0.01 12.18
CA LEU A 31 -7.57 -1.27 12.49
C LEU A 31 -8.52 -2.25 13.15
N TYR A 32 -9.41 -1.76 14.02
CA TYR A 32 -10.43 -2.61 14.65
C TYR A 32 -11.37 -3.24 13.62
N VAL A 33 -11.89 -2.42 12.71
CA VAL A 33 -12.82 -2.90 11.66
C VAL A 33 -12.10 -3.84 10.69
N PHE A 34 -10.88 -3.47 10.27
CA PHE A 34 -10.07 -4.32 9.40
C PHE A 34 -9.80 -5.69 10.04
N ARG A 35 -9.44 -5.69 11.32
CA ARG A 35 -9.21 -6.93 12.05
C ARG A 35 -10.43 -7.84 12.03
N ARG A 36 -11.63 -7.29 12.22
CA ARG A 36 -12.88 -8.07 12.16
C ARG A 36 -13.10 -8.66 10.78
N HIS A 37 -12.85 -7.87 9.73
CA HIS A 37 -12.96 -8.36 8.35
C HIS A 37 -11.96 -9.49 8.07
N TYR A 38 -10.73 -9.33 8.54
CA TYR A 38 -9.70 -10.33 8.35
C TYR A 38 -9.99 -11.62 9.13
N GLU A 39 -10.48 -11.51 10.35
CA GLU A 39 -10.89 -12.67 11.13
C GLU A 39 -12.05 -13.42 10.47
N ALA A 40 -13.02 -12.71 9.91
CA ALA A 40 -14.11 -13.33 9.15
C ALA A 40 -13.57 -14.08 7.92
N PHE A 41 -12.61 -13.49 7.22
CA PHE A 41 -11.94 -14.18 6.11
C PHE A 41 -11.26 -15.47 6.58
N LEU A 42 -10.53 -15.42 7.69
CA LEU A 42 -9.85 -16.61 8.22
C LEU A 42 -10.83 -17.72 8.62
N ARG A 43 -12.05 -17.35 9.02
CA ARG A 43 -13.09 -18.33 9.33
C ARG A 43 -13.85 -18.84 8.09
N GLY A 44 -13.49 -18.34 6.90
CA GLY A 44 -14.18 -18.71 5.68
C GLY A 44 -15.57 -18.08 5.52
N GLU A 45 -15.88 -17.04 6.31
CA GLU A 45 -17.18 -16.37 6.30
C GLU A 45 -17.25 -15.17 5.38
N ALA A 46 -16.10 -14.67 4.90
CA ALA A 46 -16.00 -13.50 4.05
C ALA A 46 -14.81 -13.62 3.12
N GLU A 47 -14.82 -12.80 2.06
CA GLU A 47 -13.69 -12.68 1.15
C GLU A 47 -12.53 -11.93 1.83
N PHE A 48 -11.34 -12.02 1.24
CA PHE A 48 -10.17 -11.31 1.72
C PHE A 48 -10.45 -9.80 1.71
N PRO A 49 -10.12 -9.07 2.80
CA PRO A 49 -10.37 -7.63 2.87
C PRO A 49 -9.36 -6.85 2.02
N HIS A 50 -9.76 -6.51 0.78
CA HIS A 50 -8.90 -5.83 -0.19
C HIS A 50 -8.54 -4.39 0.22
N GLU A 51 -9.25 -3.81 1.19
CA GLU A 51 -8.88 -2.53 1.80
C GLU A 51 -7.49 -2.56 2.44
N MET A 52 -6.91 -3.75 2.63
CA MET A 52 -5.51 -3.87 3.06
C MET A 52 -4.58 -3.08 2.14
N GLY A 53 -4.87 -3.02 0.85
CA GLY A 53 -4.07 -2.26 -0.10
C GLY A 53 -4.00 -0.77 0.26
N PHE A 54 -5.12 -0.19 0.70
CA PHE A 54 -5.14 1.19 1.17
C PHE A 54 -4.30 1.38 2.43
N LEU A 55 -4.39 0.43 3.36
CA LEU A 55 -3.64 0.49 4.61
C LEU A 55 -2.13 0.34 4.37
N LEU A 56 -1.75 -0.39 3.33
CA LEU A 56 -0.36 -0.56 2.93
C LEU A 56 0.16 0.62 2.09
N GLY A 57 -0.70 1.58 1.75
CA GLY A 57 -0.31 2.75 0.99
C GLY A 57 -0.25 2.53 -0.51
N TYR A 58 -0.88 1.49 -1.04
CA TYR A 58 -0.92 1.26 -2.48
C TYR A 58 -1.76 2.34 -3.17
N PRO A 59 -1.46 2.65 -4.45
CA PRO A 59 -2.24 3.66 -5.18
C PRO A 59 -3.73 3.31 -5.21
N VAL A 60 -4.57 4.33 -4.97
CA VAL A 60 -6.03 4.14 -4.86
C VAL A 60 -6.59 3.51 -6.12
N GLU A 61 -6.19 3.99 -7.29
CA GLU A 61 -6.69 3.49 -8.58
C GLU A 61 -6.36 2.01 -8.80
N ASP A 62 -5.23 1.53 -8.26
CA ASP A 62 -4.84 0.13 -8.41
C ASP A 62 -5.60 -0.76 -7.44
N VAL A 63 -5.82 -0.31 -6.20
CA VAL A 63 -6.64 -1.06 -5.24
C VAL A 63 -8.09 -1.15 -5.73
N GLU A 64 -8.66 -0.04 -6.17
CA GLU A 64 -10.01 -0.03 -6.72
C GLU A 64 -10.13 -0.86 -8.00
N GLY A 65 -9.11 -0.79 -8.87
CA GLY A 65 -9.05 -1.61 -10.07
C GLY A 65 -9.02 -3.10 -9.75
N PHE A 66 -8.24 -3.47 -8.75
CA PHE A 66 -8.18 -4.86 -8.29
C PHE A 66 -9.56 -5.33 -7.81
N ILE A 67 -10.22 -4.52 -6.99
CA ILE A 67 -11.55 -4.86 -6.45
C ILE A 67 -12.57 -5.01 -7.59
N ARG A 68 -12.61 -4.05 -8.54
CA ARG A 68 -13.56 -4.10 -9.66
C ARG A 68 -13.34 -5.31 -10.56
N ASN A 69 -12.09 -5.73 -10.73
CA ASN A 69 -11.74 -6.80 -11.67
C ASN A 69 -11.49 -8.15 -11.00
N GLY A 70 -11.72 -8.26 -9.69
CA GLY A 70 -11.46 -9.50 -8.97
C GLY A 70 -10.02 -9.97 -9.10
N GLY A 71 -9.08 -9.03 -9.23
CA GLY A 71 -7.66 -9.33 -9.41
C GLY A 71 -7.27 -9.73 -10.82
N GLN A 72 -8.21 -9.69 -11.78
CA GLN A 72 -7.96 -10.03 -13.18
C GLN A 72 -7.74 -8.75 -14.00
N ASN A 73 -7.29 -8.93 -15.25
CA ASN A 73 -7.18 -7.85 -16.24
C ASN A 73 -6.23 -6.70 -15.85
N CYS A 74 -5.23 -6.95 -15.02
CA CYS A 74 -4.26 -5.92 -14.67
C CYS A 74 -3.34 -5.62 -15.86
N LEU A 75 -2.80 -4.40 -15.87
CA LEU A 75 -1.83 -3.98 -16.89
C LEU A 75 -0.45 -4.57 -16.63
N TYR A 76 -0.10 -4.79 -15.37
CA TYR A 76 1.20 -5.30 -14.96
C TYR A 76 1.12 -5.82 -13.51
N THR A 77 1.89 -6.84 -13.20
CA THR A 77 2.03 -7.37 -11.84
C THR A 77 3.44 -7.11 -11.34
N GLY A 78 3.57 -6.14 -10.44
CA GLY A 78 4.81 -5.84 -9.72
C GLY A 78 4.64 -6.15 -8.24
N ASP A 79 5.03 -5.21 -7.37
CA ASP A 79 4.78 -5.32 -5.92
C ASP A 79 3.27 -5.34 -5.61
N TRP A 80 2.49 -4.76 -6.51
CA TRP A 80 1.04 -4.87 -6.52
C TRP A 80 0.57 -4.93 -7.97
N LYS A 81 -0.70 -5.29 -8.20
CA LYS A 81 -1.25 -5.29 -9.57
C LYS A 81 -1.65 -3.88 -9.99
N VAL A 82 -1.16 -3.46 -11.15
CA VAL A 82 -1.35 -2.11 -11.70
C VAL A 82 -2.52 -2.11 -12.66
N TYR A 83 -3.44 -1.14 -12.49
CA TYR A 83 -4.62 -0.98 -13.34
C TYR A 83 -4.66 0.37 -14.06
N ASP A 84 -3.83 1.33 -13.66
CA ASP A 84 -3.80 2.66 -14.26
C ASP A 84 -2.43 3.29 -14.07
N ASN A 85 -2.10 4.27 -14.90
CA ASN A 85 -0.83 5.00 -14.85
C ASN A 85 0.39 4.08 -14.82
N LEU A 86 0.44 3.14 -15.77
CA LEU A 86 1.47 2.11 -15.80
C LEU A 86 2.89 2.67 -15.80
N THR A 87 3.16 3.71 -16.60
CA THR A 87 4.50 4.29 -16.70
C THR A 87 5.00 4.80 -15.35
N GLU A 88 4.14 5.50 -14.61
CA GLU A 88 4.48 6.00 -13.27
C GLU A 88 4.76 4.86 -12.30
N LYS A 89 3.96 3.79 -12.36
CA LYS A 89 4.13 2.63 -11.48
C LYS A 89 5.40 1.86 -11.80
N LEU A 90 5.74 1.70 -13.07
CA LEU A 90 7.00 1.05 -13.46
C LEU A 90 8.21 1.82 -12.93
N THR A 91 8.16 3.16 -13.01
CA THR A 91 9.19 4.01 -12.43
C THR A 91 9.28 3.83 -10.92
N LEU A 92 8.13 3.78 -10.24
CA LEU A 92 8.07 3.60 -8.80
C LEU A 92 8.60 2.22 -8.37
N PHE A 93 8.25 1.16 -9.09
CA PHE A 93 8.79 -0.18 -8.83
C PHE A 93 10.31 -0.22 -9.00
N GLY A 94 10.84 0.50 -10.01
CA GLY A 94 12.29 0.61 -10.19
C GLY A 94 12.98 1.27 -9.00
N LYS A 95 12.37 2.30 -8.42
CA LYS A 95 12.89 2.95 -7.22
C LYS A 95 12.85 2.03 -6.01
N PHE A 96 11.78 1.27 -5.83
CA PHE A 96 11.67 0.30 -4.74
C PHE A 96 12.72 -0.81 -4.88
N GLU A 97 12.94 -1.30 -6.09
CA GLU A 97 13.95 -2.30 -6.39
C GLU A 97 15.35 -1.78 -6.02
N ALA A 98 15.69 -0.57 -6.45
CA ALA A 98 16.97 0.05 -6.13
C ALA A 98 17.15 0.25 -4.62
N ALA A 99 16.09 0.65 -3.93
CA ALA A 99 16.12 0.79 -2.47
C ALA A 99 16.34 -0.55 -1.77
N ARG A 100 15.69 -1.62 -2.24
CA ARG A 100 15.89 -2.97 -1.70
C ARG A 100 17.33 -3.45 -1.89
N GLU A 101 17.88 -3.25 -3.09
CA GLU A 101 19.26 -3.63 -3.37
C GLU A 101 20.26 -2.87 -2.51
N SER A 102 20.04 -1.57 -2.34
CA SER A 102 20.85 -0.74 -1.47
C SER A 102 20.82 -1.21 -0.02
N LEU A 103 19.61 -1.53 0.48
CA LEU A 103 19.41 -2.03 1.84
C LEU A 103 20.12 -3.37 2.04
N LEU A 104 19.96 -4.30 1.10
CA LEU A 104 20.62 -5.60 1.17
C LEU A 104 22.15 -5.47 1.13
N GLY A 105 22.66 -4.54 0.31
CA GLY A 105 24.10 -4.25 0.27
C GLY A 105 24.62 -3.70 1.60
N MET A 106 23.87 -2.85 2.26
CA MET A 106 24.21 -2.32 3.58
C MET A 106 24.20 -3.40 4.65
N ILE A 107 23.23 -4.29 4.64
CA ILE A 107 23.15 -5.43 5.57
C ILE A 107 24.35 -6.35 5.36
N SER A 108 24.67 -6.67 4.11
CA SER A 108 25.83 -7.51 3.77
C SER A 108 27.15 -6.86 4.18
N GLY A 109 27.24 -5.53 4.17
CA GLY A 109 28.39 -4.76 4.62
C GLY A 109 28.51 -4.64 6.14
N GLY A 110 27.61 -5.22 6.92
CA GLY A 110 27.67 -5.21 8.38
C GLY A 110 27.13 -3.95 9.02
N MET A 111 26.34 -3.15 8.32
CA MET A 111 25.71 -1.96 8.90
C MET A 111 24.60 -2.32 9.88
N GLY A 112 24.55 -1.59 11.01
CA GLY A 112 23.47 -1.73 11.97
C GLY A 112 22.15 -1.21 11.42
N ILE A 113 21.03 -1.70 11.97
CA ILE A 113 19.70 -1.36 11.48
C ILE A 113 19.41 0.14 11.61
N ILE A 114 19.89 0.77 12.70
CA ILE A 114 19.70 2.22 12.90
C ILE A 114 20.44 3.02 11.83
N ASP A 115 21.66 2.61 11.50
CA ASP A 115 22.46 3.27 10.46
C ASP A 115 21.81 3.11 9.09
N ILE A 116 21.25 1.95 8.81
CA ILE A 116 20.50 1.69 7.58
C ILE A 116 19.31 2.64 7.48
N MET A 117 18.53 2.76 8.55
CA MET A 117 17.36 3.64 8.58
C MET A 117 17.75 5.11 8.38
N LYS A 118 18.82 5.58 9.04
CA LYS A 118 19.30 6.94 8.88
C LYS A 118 19.74 7.22 7.45
N ASN A 119 20.44 6.28 6.85
CA ASN A 119 20.93 6.42 5.47
C ASN A 119 19.77 6.48 4.48
N GLN A 120 18.74 5.64 4.65
CA GLN A 120 17.55 5.66 3.80
C GLN A 120 16.78 6.97 3.93
N LEU A 121 16.59 7.48 5.14
CA LEU A 121 15.90 8.74 5.37
C LEU A 121 16.65 9.93 4.75
N ALA A 122 17.96 9.87 4.67
CA ALA A 122 18.76 10.94 4.06
C ALA A 122 18.58 11.00 2.54
N HIS A 123 18.10 9.94 1.89
CA HIS A 123 17.97 9.83 0.43
C HIS A 123 16.51 9.91 -0.06
N TYR A 124 15.58 10.15 0.84
CA TYR A 124 14.17 10.32 0.47
C TYR A 124 13.79 11.78 0.23
#